data_14180f339b2cbda224ca0f709f1df29a
#
_entry.id   14180f339b2cbda224ca0f709f1df29a
#
_cell.length_a   1.000
_cell.length_b   1.000
_cell.length_c   1.000
_cell.angle_alpha   90.00
_cell.angle_beta   90.00
_cell.angle_gamma   90.00
#
_symmetry.space_group_name_H-M   'P 1'
#
loop_
_entity.id
_entity.type
_entity.pdbx_description
1 polymer ?
#
loop_
_entity_poly.entity_id
_entity_poly.type
_entity_poly.pdbx_seq_one_letter_code
_entity_poly.pdbx_strand_id
1 'polypeptide(L)' 'MAATLTNSPEALAAAVLAARKRLGLTQPQLALAAGVGVRFIVDLEAGKPTIRLETLLKVLNALGG' A
#
# COMPACT_ATOMS: atom_id res chain seq x y z
N MET A 1 2.95 -19.35 -8.55
CA MET A 1 3.02 -18.73 -8.61
C MET A 1 3.21 -17.73 -8.51
N ALA A 2 3.75 -17.91 -8.41
CA ALA A 2 4.26 -16.60 -8.56
C ALA A 2 3.24 -15.70 -9.07
N ALA A 3 2.34 -16.29 -9.48
CA ALA A 3 1.25 -15.58 -10.05
C ALA A 3 0.62 -14.57 -9.13
N THR A 4 0.97 -14.68 -7.88
CA THR A 4 0.44 -13.73 -6.94
C THR A 4 1.08 -12.38 -7.05
N LEU A 5 1.92 -12.19 -8.01
CA LEU A 5 2.60 -10.94 -8.17
C LEU A 5 1.63 -9.82 -8.44
N THR A 6 2.00 -8.68 -7.96
CA THR A 6 1.22 -7.46 -8.13
C THR A 6 1.49 -6.91 -9.52
N ASN A 7 0.58 -7.19 -10.43
CA ASN A 7 0.78 -6.83 -11.81
C ASN A 7 -0.20 -5.79 -12.33
N SER A 8 -0.91 -5.13 -11.44
CA SER A 8 -1.82 -4.07 -11.82
C SER A 8 -2.07 -3.15 -10.63
N PRO A 9 -2.52 -1.93 -10.88
CA PRO A 9 -2.87 -1.03 -9.77
C PRO A 9 -3.92 -1.63 -8.85
N GLU A 10 -4.88 -2.34 -9.41
CA GLU A 10 -5.93 -2.97 -8.61
C GLU A 10 -5.38 -4.10 -7.75
N ALA A 11 -4.47 -4.90 -8.30
CA ALA A 11 -3.86 -5.98 -7.53
C ALA A 11 -2.99 -5.43 -6.42
N LEU A 12 -2.25 -4.36 -6.71
CA LEU A 12 -1.42 -3.70 -5.70
C LEU A 12 -2.31 -3.12 -4.59
N ALA A 13 -3.40 -2.47 -4.97
CA ALA A 13 -4.33 -1.89 -3.99
C ALA A 13 -4.86 -2.97 -3.06
N ALA A 14 -5.27 -4.10 -3.61
CA ALA A 14 -5.81 -5.20 -2.81
C ALA A 14 -4.74 -5.78 -1.88
N ALA A 15 -3.52 -5.91 -2.36
CA ALA A 15 -2.43 -6.46 -1.56
C ALA A 15 -2.08 -5.54 -0.39
N VAL A 16 -2.04 -4.24 -0.62
CA VAL A 16 -1.74 -3.26 0.43
C VAL A 16 -2.85 -3.25 1.46
N LEU A 17 -4.10 -3.24 1.00
CA LEU A 17 -5.24 -3.23 1.91
C LEU A 17 -5.25 -4.47 2.80
N ALA A 18 -5.02 -5.64 2.21
CA ALA A 18 -5.00 -6.89 2.96
C ALA A 18 -3.88 -6.92 3.99
N ALA A 19 -2.69 -6.47 3.60
CA ALA A 19 -1.56 -6.43 4.52
C ALA A 19 -1.80 -5.47 5.67
N ARG A 20 -2.37 -4.30 5.35
CA ARG A 20 -2.67 -3.31 6.38
C ARG A 20 -3.66 -3.87 7.40
N LYS A 21 -4.73 -4.50 6.92
CA LYS A 21 -5.73 -5.07 7.81
C LYS A 21 -5.17 -6.22 8.64
N ARG A 22 -4.30 -7.02 8.05
CA ARG A 22 -3.67 -8.12 8.77
C ARG A 22 -2.81 -7.60 9.92
N LEU A 23 -2.20 -6.43 9.75
CA LEU A 23 -1.43 -5.80 10.81
C LEU A 23 -2.29 -5.01 11.79
N GLY A 24 -3.58 -4.91 11.54
CA GLY A 24 -4.48 -4.19 12.43
C GLY A 24 -4.35 -2.67 12.36
N LEU A 25 -3.89 -2.15 11.24
CA LEU A 25 -3.64 -0.71 11.08
C LEU A 25 -4.78 -0.03 10.33
N THR A 26 -5.09 1.19 10.75
CA THR A 26 -5.95 2.08 9.96
C THR A 26 -5.11 2.73 8.88
N GLN A 27 -5.77 3.38 7.91
CA GLN A 27 -5.05 4.11 6.89
C GLN A 27 -4.13 5.20 7.48
N PRO A 28 -4.60 6.04 8.42
CA PRO A 28 -3.70 7.01 9.04
C PRO A 28 -2.54 6.37 9.79
N GLN A 29 -2.77 5.23 10.44
CA GLN A 29 -1.70 4.55 11.15
C GLN A 29 -0.65 4.02 10.20
N LEU A 30 -1.05 3.46 9.07
CA LEU A 30 -0.10 3.01 8.08
C LEU A 30 0.68 4.19 7.51
N ALA A 31 -0.01 5.29 7.23
CA ALA A 31 0.64 6.48 6.70
C ALA A 31 1.72 6.98 7.67
N LEU A 32 1.41 7.02 8.95
CA LEU A 32 2.35 7.45 9.95
C LEU A 32 3.56 6.51 10.02
N ALA A 33 3.30 5.21 10.03
CA ALA A 33 4.37 4.21 10.11
C ALA A 33 5.28 4.27 8.88
N ALA A 34 4.72 4.56 7.72
CA ALA A 34 5.48 4.62 6.48
C ALA A 34 6.15 5.97 6.25
N GLY A 35 5.73 6.99 6.99
CA GLY A 35 6.25 8.34 6.79
C GLY A 35 5.70 8.99 5.54
N VAL A 36 4.45 8.72 5.21
CA VAL A 36 3.80 9.29 4.02
C VAL A 36 2.48 9.94 4.43
N GLY A 37 1.88 10.69 3.52
CA GLY A 37 0.59 11.29 3.78
C GLY A 37 -0.53 10.27 3.70
N VAL A 38 -1.60 10.47 4.49
CA VAL A 38 -2.72 9.53 4.47
C VAL A 38 -3.40 9.53 3.09
N ARG A 39 -3.40 10.66 2.39
CA ARG A 39 -3.99 10.72 1.06
C ARG A 39 -3.32 9.75 0.11
N PHE A 40 -2.00 9.57 0.25
CA PHE A 40 -1.29 8.61 -0.57
C PHE A 40 -1.83 7.20 -0.33
N ILE A 41 -2.08 6.84 0.93
CA ILE A 41 -2.61 5.53 1.27
C ILE A 41 -4.01 5.36 0.67
N VAL A 42 -4.86 6.38 0.78
CA VAL A 42 -6.21 6.33 0.23
C VAL A 42 -6.16 6.08 -1.27
N ASP A 43 -5.34 6.84 -1.98
CA ASP A 43 -5.23 6.71 -3.43
C ASP A 43 -4.67 5.35 -3.83
N LEU A 44 -3.66 4.88 -3.09
CA LEU A 44 -3.04 3.59 -3.35
C LEU A 44 -4.06 2.46 -3.22
N GLU A 45 -4.83 2.48 -2.16
CA GLU A 45 -5.81 1.43 -1.90
C GLU A 45 -7.04 1.54 -2.81
N ALA A 46 -7.22 2.70 -3.43
CA ALA A 46 -8.28 2.88 -4.42
C ALA A 46 -7.87 2.40 -5.81
N GLY A 47 -6.62 1.98 -5.98
CA GLY A 47 -6.17 1.48 -7.27
C GLY A 47 -5.76 2.57 -8.24
N LYS A 48 -5.42 3.75 -7.73
CA LYS A 48 -4.99 4.85 -8.61
C LYS A 48 -3.76 4.43 -9.40
N PRO A 49 -3.77 4.56 -10.73
CA PRO A 49 -2.67 4.06 -11.55
C PRO A 49 -1.39 4.89 -11.50
N THR A 50 -1.49 6.17 -11.11
CA THR A 50 -0.32 7.04 -11.07
C THR A 50 0.17 7.18 -9.64
N ILE A 51 1.10 6.31 -9.24
CA ILE A 51 1.62 6.26 -7.89
C ILE A 51 3.12 6.51 -7.95
N ARG A 52 3.63 7.34 -7.04
CA ARG A 52 5.06 7.58 -6.97
C ARG A 52 5.75 6.36 -6.40
N LEU A 53 6.70 5.84 -7.16
CA LEU A 53 7.40 4.63 -6.77
C LEU A 53 8.13 4.80 -5.45
N GLU A 54 8.82 5.91 -5.28
CA GLU A 54 9.59 6.17 -4.08
C GLU A 54 8.72 6.12 -2.83
N THR A 55 7.54 6.75 -2.91
CA THR A 55 6.61 6.77 -1.79
C THR A 55 6.00 5.38 -1.57
N LEU A 56 5.71 4.67 -2.65
CA LEU A 56 5.19 3.31 -2.55
C LEU A 56 6.16 2.40 -1.81
N LEU A 57 7.45 2.52 -2.09
CA LEU A 57 8.45 1.68 -1.42
C LEU A 57 8.45 1.91 0.08
N LYS A 58 8.22 3.13 0.54
CA LYS A 58 8.10 3.41 1.97
C LYS A 58 6.93 2.66 2.59
N VAL A 59 5.81 2.62 1.88
CA VAL A 59 4.63 1.90 2.36
C VAL A 59 4.90 0.40 2.43
N LEU A 60 5.51 -0.16 1.38
CA LEU A 60 5.81 -1.59 1.37
C LEU A 60 6.76 -1.96 2.49
N ASN A 61 7.75 -1.13 2.78
CA ASN A 61 8.63 -1.38 3.91
C ASN A 61 7.89 -1.39 5.23
N ALA A 62 6.97 -0.47 5.41
CA ALA A 62 6.16 -0.40 6.64
C ALA A 62 5.29 -1.64 6.81
N LEU A 63 4.92 -2.27 5.71
CA LEU A 63 4.11 -3.48 5.72
C LEU A 63 4.95 -4.76 5.85
N GLY A 64 6.25 -4.62 5.98
CA GLY A 64 7.14 -5.76 6.16
C GLY A 64 7.69 -6.33 4.87
N GLY A 65 7.45 -5.64 3.80
CA GLY A 65 7.91 -6.10 2.49
C GLY A 65 9.24 -5.46 2.05
#